data_41cd4e1659edbd12f77e882c05ac68f1
#
_entry.id   41cd4e1659edbd12f77e882c05ac68f1
#
_cell.length_a   1.000
_cell.length_b   1.000
_cell.length_c   1.000
_cell.angle_alpha   90.00
_cell.angle_beta   90.00
_cell.angle_gamma   90.00
#
_symmetry.space_group_name_H-M   'P 1'
#
loop_
_entity.id
_entity.type
_entity.pdbx_description
1 polymer ?
#
loop_
_entity_poly.entity_id
_entity_poly.type
_entity_poly.pdbx_seq_one_letter_code
_entity_poly.pdbx_strand_id
1 'polypeptide(L)'
;MLTSCGCTTAALAKNEYAPGESGEIAARYAFYGHTGRQDKRIMVSTSAAPGQPTVLKLHVNIQERVSVVPQLVLWRVGDQPGPKAIRIAVAGATAVKIVSVSSDNPAIKVKLREVVPGKEYEAQVTPESLTQQAAATLIIRTDYPPDNPQMKYAYARVK
;
A
#
# COMPACT_ATOMS: atom_id res chain seq x y z
N MET A 1 -26.86 -10.44 3.11
CA MET A 1 -26.03 -9.24 3.36
C MET A 1 -25.33 -8.78 2.09
N LEU A 2 -25.16 -7.46 1.91
CA LEU A 2 -24.45 -6.85 0.79
C LEU A 2 -23.40 -5.88 1.33
N THR A 3 -22.28 -5.76 0.64
CA THR A 3 -21.21 -4.82 0.98
C THR A 3 -21.05 -3.75 -0.10
N SER A 4 -20.60 -2.56 0.30
CA SER A 4 -20.45 -1.42 -0.63
C SER A 4 -19.32 -1.57 -1.64
N CYS A 5 -18.44 -2.56 -1.49
CA CYS A 5 -17.35 -2.87 -2.43
C CYS A 5 -16.93 -4.33 -2.30
N GLY A 6 -16.33 -4.88 -3.35
CA GLY A 6 -15.69 -6.21 -3.31
C GLY A 6 -14.47 -6.31 -2.40
N CYS A 7 -13.99 -5.17 -1.87
CA CYS A 7 -12.90 -5.09 -0.91
C CYS A 7 -13.33 -5.41 0.55
N THR A 8 -14.64 -5.50 0.79
CA THR A 8 -15.20 -5.84 2.11
C THR A 8 -16.02 -7.12 1.97
N THR A 9 -15.78 -8.08 2.82
CA THR A 9 -16.63 -9.27 2.97
C THR A 9 -17.26 -9.27 4.35
N ALA A 10 -18.51 -9.72 4.43
CA ALA A 10 -19.23 -9.86 5.68
C ALA A 10 -19.84 -11.26 5.75
N ALA A 11 -19.68 -11.93 6.87
CA ALA A 11 -20.16 -13.29 7.11
C ALA A 11 -20.86 -13.39 8.46
N LEU A 12 -21.87 -14.26 8.53
CA LEU A 12 -22.55 -14.70 9.74
C LEU A 12 -22.21 -16.16 9.99
N ALA A 13 -22.17 -16.56 11.25
CA ALA A 13 -21.99 -17.97 11.63
C ALA A 13 -23.20 -18.84 11.21
N LYS A 14 -24.40 -18.25 11.18
CA LYS A 14 -25.65 -18.87 10.70
C LYS A 14 -26.57 -17.82 10.07
N ASN A 15 -27.58 -18.28 9.34
CA ASN A 15 -28.53 -17.39 8.64
C ASN A 15 -29.85 -17.19 9.39
N GLU A 16 -30.14 -18.03 10.40
CA GLU A 16 -31.39 -17.98 11.17
C GLU A 16 -31.10 -17.73 12.64
N TYR A 17 -31.84 -16.80 13.22
CA TYR A 17 -31.75 -16.41 14.64
C TYR A 17 -33.14 -16.41 15.24
N ALA A 18 -33.29 -17.00 16.42
CA ALA A 18 -34.53 -16.97 17.15
C ALA A 18 -34.82 -15.61 17.78
N PRO A 19 -36.07 -15.28 18.13
CA PRO A 19 -36.37 -14.03 18.83
C PRO A 19 -35.53 -13.89 20.12
N GLY A 20 -34.87 -12.75 20.28
CA GLY A 20 -33.98 -12.47 21.41
C GLY A 20 -32.55 -13.04 21.25
N GLU A 21 -32.28 -13.82 20.21
CA GLU A 21 -30.96 -14.37 19.97
C GLU A 21 -30.02 -13.30 19.36
N SER A 22 -28.77 -13.30 19.80
CA SER A 22 -27.72 -12.41 19.31
C SER A 22 -26.72 -13.15 18.42
N GLY A 23 -26.07 -12.42 17.50
CA GLY A 23 -25.03 -12.96 16.66
C GLY A 23 -24.00 -11.90 16.30
N GLU A 24 -22.88 -12.34 15.72
CA GLU A 24 -21.80 -11.49 15.28
C GLU A 24 -21.66 -11.52 13.77
N ILE A 25 -21.40 -10.34 13.18
CA ILE A 25 -21.05 -10.21 11.77
C ILE A 25 -19.53 -10.08 11.68
N ALA A 26 -18.87 -11.09 11.18
CA ALA A 26 -17.44 -11.05 10.89
C ALA A 26 -17.22 -10.23 9.60
N ALA A 27 -16.63 -9.04 9.71
CA ALA A 27 -16.28 -8.20 8.58
C ALA A 27 -14.78 -8.24 8.32
N ARG A 28 -14.39 -8.50 7.07
CA ARG A 28 -12.99 -8.44 6.62
C ARG A 28 -12.86 -7.41 5.53
N TYR A 29 -11.89 -6.51 5.66
CA TYR A 29 -11.56 -5.49 4.68
C TYR A 29 -10.17 -5.71 4.09
N ALA A 30 -10.09 -5.88 2.77
CA ALA A 30 -8.84 -5.96 2.03
C ALA A 30 -8.49 -4.56 1.51
N PHE A 31 -7.42 -3.96 2.00
CA PHE A 31 -7.09 -2.55 1.71
C PHE A 31 -6.32 -2.33 0.40
N TYR A 32 -5.80 -3.35 -0.27
CA TYR A 32 -5.16 -3.28 -1.60
C TYR A 32 -4.27 -2.04 -1.85
N GLY A 33 -3.48 -1.63 -0.85
CA GLY A 33 -2.64 -0.43 -0.94
C GLY A 33 -3.34 0.91 -0.68
N HIS A 34 -4.64 0.93 -0.39
CA HIS A 34 -5.31 2.14 0.09
C HIS A 34 -4.74 2.58 1.44
N THR A 35 -4.64 3.88 1.65
CA THR A 35 -4.20 4.51 2.89
C THR A 35 -5.23 5.53 3.37
N GLY A 36 -5.08 6.02 4.61
CA GLY A 36 -5.96 7.00 5.19
C GLY A 36 -7.33 6.43 5.59
N ARG A 37 -8.29 7.32 5.76
CA ARG A 37 -9.64 6.97 6.19
C ARG A 37 -10.42 6.32 5.04
N GLN A 38 -11.02 5.17 5.35
CA GLN A 38 -11.90 4.42 4.46
C GLN A 38 -13.23 4.18 5.17
N ASP A 39 -14.33 4.54 4.53
CA ASP A 39 -15.68 4.32 5.03
C ASP A 39 -16.38 3.28 4.14
N LYS A 40 -16.84 2.18 4.76
CA LYS A 40 -17.53 1.08 4.07
C LYS A 40 -18.90 0.85 4.69
N ARG A 41 -19.82 0.27 3.92
CA ARG A 41 -21.17 -0.04 4.37
C ARG A 41 -21.45 -1.53 4.19
N ILE A 42 -22.10 -2.12 5.18
CA ILE A 42 -22.64 -3.47 5.14
C ILE A 42 -24.13 -3.35 5.30
N MET A 43 -24.91 -3.77 4.33
CA MET A 43 -26.36 -3.79 4.36
C MET A 43 -26.84 -5.17 4.79
N VAL A 44 -27.58 -5.23 5.89
CA VAL A 44 -28.15 -6.43 6.46
C VAL A 44 -29.67 -6.40 6.25
N SER A 45 -30.18 -7.31 5.44
CA SER A 45 -31.62 -7.51 5.25
C SER A 45 -32.10 -8.69 6.09
N THR A 46 -33.22 -8.53 6.76
CA THR A 46 -33.84 -9.57 7.58
C THR A 46 -35.27 -9.83 7.12
N SER A 47 -35.81 -10.99 7.41
CA SER A 47 -37.22 -11.33 7.18
C SER A 47 -38.18 -10.54 8.05
N ALA A 48 -37.72 -10.07 9.21
CA ALA A 48 -38.52 -9.24 10.14
C ALA A 48 -38.80 -7.82 9.60
N ALA A 49 -37.96 -7.30 8.69
CA ALA A 49 -38.11 -5.98 8.08
C ALA A 49 -37.85 -6.05 6.56
N PRO A 50 -38.74 -6.67 5.77
CA PRO A 50 -38.56 -6.78 4.33
C PRO A 50 -38.46 -5.39 3.67
N GLY A 51 -37.46 -5.19 2.81
CA GLY A 51 -37.26 -3.91 2.10
C GLY A 51 -36.63 -2.78 2.92
N GLN A 52 -36.34 -2.98 4.18
CA GLN A 52 -35.68 -1.99 5.06
C GLN A 52 -34.37 -2.55 5.62
N PRO A 53 -33.29 -2.55 4.84
CA PRO A 53 -31.99 -3.06 5.29
C PRO A 53 -31.40 -2.17 6.39
N THR A 54 -30.86 -2.80 7.42
CA THR A 54 -30.01 -2.10 8.39
C THR A 54 -28.64 -1.86 7.78
N VAL A 55 -28.15 -0.61 7.84
CA VAL A 55 -26.85 -0.23 7.30
C VAL A 55 -25.85 -0.09 8.44
N LEU A 56 -24.90 -0.99 8.48
CA LEU A 56 -23.73 -0.91 9.35
C LEU A 56 -22.61 -0.14 8.64
N LYS A 57 -21.95 0.76 9.39
CA LYS A 57 -20.83 1.55 8.88
C LYS A 57 -19.52 1.01 9.46
N LEU A 58 -18.57 0.68 8.60
CA LEU A 58 -17.22 0.29 8.97
C LEU A 58 -16.28 1.45 8.65
N HIS A 59 -15.71 2.06 9.69
CA HIS A 59 -14.68 3.10 9.57
C HIS A 59 -13.32 2.48 9.81
N VAL A 60 -12.43 2.57 8.81
CA VAL A 60 -11.07 2.04 8.88
C VAL A 60 -10.10 3.18 8.65
N ASN A 61 -9.11 3.35 9.53
CA ASN A 61 -8.01 4.31 9.32
C ASN A 61 -6.72 3.53 9.07
N ILE A 62 -6.26 3.55 7.82
CA ILE A 62 -5.08 2.80 7.38
C ILE A 62 -3.88 3.74 7.45
N GLN A 63 -2.97 3.46 8.38
CA GLN A 63 -1.73 4.21 8.50
C GLN A 63 -0.67 3.68 7.52
N GLU A 64 -0.12 4.56 6.70
CA GLU A 64 1.02 4.23 5.87
C GLU A 64 2.27 4.07 6.74
N ARG A 65 2.83 2.88 6.76
CA ARG A 65 4.03 2.57 7.56
C ARG A 65 5.32 2.94 6.84
N VAL A 66 5.34 2.82 5.53
CA VAL A 66 6.52 3.10 4.69
C VAL A 66 6.13 4.10 3.62
N SER A 67 6.68 5.29 3.71
CA SER A 67 6.53 6.35 2.71
C SER A 67 7.76 6.43 1.80
N VAL A 68 7.54 6.77 0.53
CA VAL A 68 8.56 6.87 -0.51
C VAL A 68 8.43 8.22 -1.19
N VAL A 69 9.44 9.07 -1.07
CA VAL A 69 9.39 10.46 -1.55
C VAL A 69 10.73 10.88 -2.14
N PRO A 70 10.75 11.42 -3.37
CA PRO A 70 9.66 11.46 -4.33
C PRO A 70 9.36 10.08 -4.93
N GLN A 71 8.13 9.85 -5.39
CA GLN A 71 7.78 8.62 -6.10
C GLN A 71 8.27 8.59 -7.55
N LEU A 72 8.71 9.70 -8.08
CA LEU A 72 9.23 9.82 -9.45
C LEU A 72 10.47 10.69 -9.46
N VAL A 73 11.56 10.19 -10.03
CA VAL A 73 12.77 10.96 -10.36
C VAL A 73 12.91 11.07 -11.87
N LEU A 74 13.26 12.27 -12.34
CA LEU A 74 13.30 12.62 -13.76
C LEU A 74 14.65 13.21 -14.16
N TRP A 75 15.16 12.82 -15.31
CA TRP A 75 16.26 13.45 -16.04
C TRP A 75 15.78 13.80 -17.45
N ARG A 76 16.47 14.73 -18.09
CA ARG A 76 16.30 15.04 -19.50
C ARG A 76 17.46 14.47 -20.29
N VAL A 77 17.18 14.04 -21.51
CA VAL A 77 18.25 13.70 -22.46
C VAL A 77 19.15 14.92 -22.64
N GLY A 78 20.47 14.72 -22.52
CA GLY A 78 21.46 15.77 -22.55
C GLY A 78 21.80 16.45 -21.22
N ASP A 79 21.08 16.12 -20.12
CA ASP A 79 21.44 16.60 -18.79
C ASP A 79 22.83 16.08 -18.38
N GLN A 80 23.43 16.73 -17.37
CA GLN A 80 24.61 16.22 -16.71
C GLN A 80 24.20 14.96 -15.89
N PRO A 81 24.91 13.83 -16.05
CA PRO A 81 24.63 12.61 -15.29
C PRO A 81 24.91 12.84 -13.81
N GLY A 82 23.96 12.46 -12.96
CA GLY A 82 24.10 12.56 -11.52
C GLY A 82 23.02 11.74 -10.81
N PRO A 83 23.32 11.22 -9.60
CA PRO A 83 22.35 10.48 -8.83
C PRO A 83 21.23 11.39 -8.32
N LYS A 84 20.01 10.84 -8.26
CA LYS A 84 18.89 11.44 -7.55
C LYS A 84 18.48 10.52 -6.41
N ALA A 85 18.19 11.14 -5.27
CA ALA A 85 17.83 10.43 -4.07
C ALA A 85 16.31 10.27 -3.95
N ILE A 86 15.88 9.08 -3.50
CA ILE A 86 14.53 8.80 -3.04
C ILE A 86 14.63 8.45 -1.57
N ARG A 87 13.97 9.22 -0.73
CA ARG A 87 13.87 8.97 0.70
C ARG A 87 12.77 7.94 0.96
N ILE A 88 13.09 6.95 1.80
CA ILE A 88 12.14 5.94 2.27
C ILE A 88 12.09 6.08 3.78
N ALA A 89 10.94 6.49 4.32
CA ALA A 89 10.79 6.69 5.75
C ALA A 89 9.79 5.70 6.35
N VAL A 90 10.15 5.17 7.52
CA VAL A 90 9.35 4.22 8.30
C VAL A 90 8.70 4.94 9.47
N ALA A 91 7.36 4.93 9.50
CA ALA A 91 6.56 5.54 10.55
C ALA A 91 6.12 4.52 11.61
N GLY A 92 5.85 5.03 12.82
CA GLY A 92 5.33 4.24 13.94
C GLY A 92 6.40 3.54 14.78
N ALA A 93 5.94 2.83 15.82
CA ALA A 93 6.81 2.19 16.80
C ALA A 93 7.44 0.87 16.31
N THR A 94 6.72 0.12 15.46
CA THR A 94 7.23 -1.13 14.90
C THR A 94 8.29 -0.84 13.85
N ALA A 95 9.47 -1.39 14.01
CA ALA A 95 10.52 -1.31 13.01
C ALA A 95 10.08 -2.07 11.74
N VAL A 96 10.37 -1.48 10.59
CA VAL A 96 10.18 -2.12 9.28
C VAL A 96 11.50 -2.01 8.54
N LYS A 97 12.03 -3.14 8.13
CA LYS A 97 13.28 -3.18 7.37
C LYS A 97 12.99 -3.10 5.88
N ILE A 98 13.73 -2.25 5.18
CA ILE A 98 13.78 -2.28 3.73
C ILE A 98 14.79 -3.35 3.32
N VAL A 99 14.28 -4.46 2.83
CA VAL A 99 15.10 -5.65 2.51
C VAL A 99 15.93 -5.43 1.26
N SER A 100 15.32 -4.80 0.24
CA SER A 100 16.00 -4.50 -1.02
C SER A 100 15.29 -3.42 -1.80
N VAL A 101 16.05 -2.76 -2.67
CA VAL A 101 15.53 -1.94 -3.76
C VAL A 101 16.14 -2.45 -5.06
N SER A 102 15.32 -2.72 -6.05
CA SER A 102 15.75 -3.17 -7.38
C SER A 102 15.10 -2.35 -8.48
N SER A 103 15.76 -2.27 -9.62
CA SER A 103 15.26 -1.66 -10.85
C SER A 103 14.86 -2.77 -11.83
N ASP A 104 13.75 -2.63 -12.54
CA ASP A 104 13.32 -3.52 -13.61
C ASP A 104 14.07 -3.23 -14.94
N ASN A 105 14.83 -2.12 -15.01
CA ASN A 105 15.63 -1.74 -16.18
C ASN A 105 17.11 -1.61 -15.79
N PRO A 106 18.02 -2.40 -16.38
CA PRO A 106 19.44 -2.37 -16.08
C PRO A 106 20.11 -1.03 -16.41
N ALA A 107 19.55 -0.23 -17.34
CA ALA A 107 20.06 1.10 -17.67
C ALA A 107 19.87 2.14 -16.54
N ILE A 108 19.10 1.82 -15.51
CA ILE A 108 18.89 2.68 -14.34
C ILE A 108 19.29 1.89 -13.10
N LYS A 109 20.45 2.24 -12.56
CA LYS A 109 20.97 1.60 -11.34
C LYS A 109 20.35 2.21 -10.09
N VAL A 110 20.21 1.38 -9.06
CA VAL A 110 19.76 1.83 -7.75
C VAL A 110 20.64 1.23 -6.66
N LYS A 111 21.03 2.05 -5.68
CA LYS A 111 21.75 1.64 -4.48
C LYS A 111 20.96 2.06 -3.25
N LEU A 112 20.73 1.12 -2.34
CA LEU A 112 20.08 1.37 -1.06
C LEU A 112 21.12 1.68 0.01
N ARG A 113 20.87 2.71 0.81
CA ARG A 113 21.64 3.05 2.00
C ARG A 113 20.68 3.24 3.17
N GLU A 114 20.99 2.66 4.31
CA GLU A 114 20.31 2.94 5.56
C GLU A 114 20.91 4.22 6.17
N VAL A 115 20.05 5.22 6.43
CA VAL A 115 20.46 6.53 6.96
C VAL A 115 20.25 6.56 8.48
N VAL A 116 19.08 6.11 8.91
CA VAL A 116 18.76 5.93 10.33
C VAL A 116 18.25 4.50 10.51
N PRO A 117 18.89 3.70 11.38
CA PRO A 117 18.58 2.28 11.53
C PRO A 117 17.10 2.02 11.76
N GLY A 118 16.48 1.21 10.89
CA GLY A 118 15.06 0.83 10.93
C GLY A 118 14.07 1.97 10.76
N LYS A 119 14.50 3.19 10.43
CA LYS A 119 13.64 4.38 10.34
C LYS A 119 13.74 5.14 9.03
N GLU A 120 14.94 5.27 8.50
CA GLU A 120 15.15 6.07 7.30
C GLU A 120 16.18 5.42 6.38
N TYR A 121 15.81 5.33 5.11
CA TYR A 121 16.64 4.79 4.05
C TYR A 121 16.67 5.76 2.88
N GLU A 122 17.73 5.69 2.10
CA GLU A 122 17.90 6.43 0.87
C GLU A 122 18.19 5.48 -0.28
N ALA A 123 17.40 5.56 -1.34
CA ALA A 123 17.69 4.90 -2.60
C ALA A 123 18.31 5.91 -3.56
N GLN A 124 19.60 5.77 -3.86
CA GLN A 124 20.30 6.54 -4.88
C GLN A 124 20.06 5.93 -6.23
N VAL A 125 19.41 6.66 -7.12
CA VAL A 125 19.05 6.24 -8.47
C VAL A 125 19.96 6.95 -9.45
N THR A 126 20.61 6.20 -10.35
CA THR A 126 21.55 6.73 -11.33
C THR A 126 21.31 6.09 -12.69
N PRO A 127 20.96 6.85 -13.74
CA PRO A 127 20.93 6.33 -15.09
C PRO A 127 22.36 6.07 -15.59
N GLU A 128 22.58 4.99 -16.34
CA GLU A 128 23.87 4.69 -16.95
C GLU A 128 24.22 5.70 -18.05
N SER A 129 23.21 6.19 -18.76
CA SER A 129 23.36 7.17 -19.82
C SER A 129 22.16 8.13 -19.85
N LEU A 130 22.42 9.35 -20.30
CA LEU A 130 21.40 10.37 -20.57
C LEU A 130 21.36 10.76 -22.05
N THR A 131 21.86 9.90 -22.94
CA THR A 131 21.84 10.13 -24.39
C THR A 131 20.56 9.69 -25.07
N GLN A 132 19.76 8.86 -24.39
CA GLN A 132 18.51 8.32 -24.90
C GLN A 132 17.46 8.18 -23.77
N GLN A 133 16.21 8.09 -24.16
CA GLN A 133 15.11 7.91 -23.22
C GLN A 133 15.20 6.55 -22.53
N ALA A 134 14.89 6.53 -21.24
CA ALA A 134 14.81 5.31 -20.44
C ALA A 134 13.75 5.45 -19.36
N ALA A 135 13.15 4.33 -18.98
CA ALA A 135 12.20 4.27 -17.87
C ALA A 135 12.46 3.04 -17.04
N ALA A 136 12.28 3.16 -15.74
CA ALA A 136 12.34 2.04 -14.81
C ALA A 136 11.30 2.16 -13.70
N THR A 137 10.80 1.00 -13.25
CA THR A 137 10.09 0.83 -12.00
C THR A 137 11.08 0.36 -10.94
N LEU A 138 11.17 1.09 -9.84
CA LEU A 138 11.97 0.72 -8.70
C LEU A 138 11.08 -0.03 -7.72
N ILE A 139 11.45 -1.27 -7.40
CA ILE A 139 10.71 -2.17 -6.53
C ILE A 139 11.38 -2.19 -5.17
N ILE A 140 10.71 -1.66 -4.16
CA ILE A 140 11.16 -1.56 -2.78
C ILE A 140 10.49 -2.67 -1.98
N ARG A 141 11.25 -3.63 -1.48
CA ARG A 141 10.74 -4.76 -0.69
C ARG A 141 10.92 -4.48 0.79
N THR A 142 9.87 -4.71 1.56
CA THR A 142 9.88 -4.59 3.02
C THR A 142 9.75 -5.97 3.65
N ASP A 143 10.04 -6.09 4.95
CA ASP A 143 9.75 -7.29 5.76
C ASP A 143 8.40 -7.20 6.50
N TYR A 144 7.57 -6.20 6.18
CA TYR A 144 6.33 -5.94 6.91
C TYR A 144 5.09 -5.93 6.00
N PRO A 145 3.94 -6.45 6.49
CA PRO A 145 3.81 -7.29 7.69
C PRO A 145 4.47 -8.66 7.49
N PRO A 146 4.89 -9.35 8.58
CA PRO A 146 5.69 -10.58 8.47
C PRO A 146 5.04 -11.69 7.63
N ASP A 147 3.74 -11.83 7.73
CA ASP A 147 2.94 -12.86 7.05
C ASP A 147 2.63 -12.50 5.58
N ASN A 148 2.78 -11.23 5.20
CA ASN A 148 2.52 -10.75 3.83
C ASN A 148 3.34 -9.49 3.54
N PRO A 149 4.66 -9.60 3.36
CA PRO A 149 5.54 -8.45 3.16
C PRO A 149 5.12 -7.58 1.97
N GLN A 150 4.97 -6.30 2.21
CA GLN A 150 4.51 -5.34 1.21
C GLN A 150 5.64 -4.87 0.30
N MET A 151 5.29 -4.59 -0.95
CA MET A 151 6.15 -3.89 -1.89
C MET A 151 5.68 -2.45 -2.05
N LYS A 152 6.64 -1.53 -2.16
CA LYS A 152 6.41 -0.14 -2.55
C LYS A 152 7.12 0.11 -3.87
N TYR A 153 6.64 1.11 -4.61
CA TYR A 153 7.14 1.42 -5.94
C TYR A 153 7.52 2.88 -6.04
N ALA A 154 8.57 3.13 -6.79
CA ALA A 154 8.95 4.44 -7.28
C ALA A 154 9.35 4.32 -8.76
N TYR A 155 9.48 5.43 -9.43
CA TYR A 155 9.71 5.47 -10.87
C TYR A 155 10.91 6.35 -11.18
N ALA A 156 11.65 5.95 -12.20
CA ALA A 156 12.76 6.72 -12.73
C ALA A 156 12.59 6.86 -14.24
N ARG A 157 12.80 8.07 -14.77
CA ARG A 157 12.65 8.33 -16.21
C ARG A 157 13.71 9.29 -16.71
N VAL A 158 14.24 8.98 -17.89
CA VAL A 158 15.00 9.89 -18.76
C VAL A 158 14.08 10.24 -19.92
N LYS A 159 13.76 11.53 -20.11
CA LYS A 159 12.88 12.03 -21.17
C LYS A 159 13.63 12.95 -22.12
#